data_09afc38282937fd851171afc853e3e06
#
_entry.id   09afc38282937fd851171afc853e3e06
#
_cell.length_a   1.000
_cell.length_b   1.000
_cell.length_c   1.000
_cell.angle_alpha   90.00
_cell.angle_beta   90.00
_cell.angle_gamma   90.00
#
_symmetry.space_group_name_H-M   'P 1'
#
loop_
_entity.id
_entity.type
_entity.pdbx_description
1 polymer ?
#
loop_
_entity_poly.entity_id
_entity_poly.type
_entity_poly.pdbx_seq_one_letter_code
_entity_poly.pdbx_strand_id
1 'polypeptide(L)'
;MCVSRTPISSFRDLDGKKVAIWKSGHSEIATMYASEHSLDIDWIYFSKGINVFLSGAVDATLCYSYSEYLSLLFARGEIPDENIVRFADMGYNYPEDGVYVTETYYRKHKDTVDKFREASRKGWEYVRENKDEAIDLVMRHAREDNISTNRWFQKLMLNEILESQISREDGSATFEQVNRELFGTINARLLENSFISSPIDYDTFIK
;
A
#
# COMPACT_ATOMS: atom_id res chain seq x y z
N MET A 1 5.34 -1.05 4.62
CA MET A 1 6.49 -1.04 5.54
C MET A 1 6.21 -1.85 6.80
N CYS A 2 7.25 -2.15 7.57
CA CYS A 2 7.15 -2.76 8.89
C CYS A 2 7.75 -1.83 9.94
N VAL A 3 7.08 -1.66 11.08
CA VAL A 3 7.56 -0.89 12.24
C VAL A 3 7.75 -1.84 13.40
N SER A 4 8.97 -1.85 13.97
CA SER A 4 9.36 -2.69 15.11
C SER A 4 9.43 -1.85 16.41
N ARG A 5 9.29 -2.54 17.56
CA ARG A 5 9.47 -1.92 18.88
C ARG A 5 10.93 -1.67 19.22
N THR A 6 11.80 -2.48 18.67
CA THR A 6 13.26 -2.43 18.87
C THR A 6 13.94 -2.22 17.53
N PRO A 7 15.16 -1.68 17.51
CA PRO A 7 15.93 -1.56 16.28
C PRO A 7 16.03 -2.89 15.53
N ILE A 8 15.86 -2.81 14.21
CA ILE A 8 16.01 -3.93 13.27
C ILE A 8 16.79 -3.45 12.04
N SER A 9 17.71 -4.25 11.54
CA SER A 9 18.47 -3.95 10.33
C SER A 9 17.82 -4.49 9.07
N SER A 10 16.97 -5.50 9.22
CA SER A 10 16.20 -6.11 8.13
C SER A 10 14.94 -6.77 8.65
N PHE A 11 14.04 -7.14 7.75
CA PHE A 11 12.84 -7.90 8.12
C PHE A 11 13.18 -9.32 8.67
N ARG A 12 14.39 -9.83 8.40
CA ARG A 12 14.89 -11.11 8.92
C ARG A 12 15.08 -11.10 10.44
N ASP A 13 15.29 -9.93 11.04
CA ASP A 13 15.47 -9.80 12.49
C ASP A 13 14.16 -10.07 13.26
N LEU A 14 13.07 -10.27 12.53
CA LEU A 14 11.75 -10.64 13.07
C LEU A 14 11.52 -12.15 13.10
N ASP A 15 12.52 -12.97 12.78
CA ASP A 15 12.43 -14.45 12.95
C ASP A 15 12.11 -14.82 14.39
N GLY A 16 11.12 -15.69 14.60
CA GLY A 16 10.60 -16.07 15.92
C GLY A 16 9.81 -14.98 16.65
N LYS A 17 9.46 -13.86 16.00
CA LYS A 17 8.76 -12.72 16.62
C LYS A 17 7.28 -12.70 16.26
N LYS A 18 6.51 -11.96 17.09
CA LYS A 18 5.10 -11.68 16.84
C LYS A 18 4.96 -10.44 15.96
N VAL A 19 4.41 -10.61 14.77
CA VAL A 19 4.20 -9.52 13.82
C VAL A 19 2.72 -9.35 13.51
N ALA A 20 2.20 -8.16 13.75
CA ALA A 20 0.83 -7.82 13.38
C ALA A 20 0.71 -7.63 11.87
N ILE A 21 -0.30 -8.28 11.28
CA ILE A 21 -0.54 -8.31 9.83
C ILE A 21 -2.04 -8.17 9.54
N TRP A 22 -2.39 -7.55 8.42
CA TRP A 22 -3.78 -7.44 7.98
C TRP A 22 -4.42 -8.81 7.73
N LYS A 23 -5.66 -8.96 8.18
CA LYS A 23 -6.40 -10.23 8.08
C LYS A 23 -6.78 -10.58 6.63
N SER A 24 -6.95 -9.58 5.78
CA SER A 24 -7.38 -9.79 4.39
C SER A 24 -6.76 -8.74 3.48
N GLY A 25 -6.11 -9.19 2.42
CA GLY A 25 -5.33 -8.35 1.51
C GLY A 25 -4.11 -7.71 2.20
N HIS A 26 -3.20 -7.19 1.41
CA HIS A 26 -2.05 -6.40 1.90
C HIS A 26 -1.03 -7.16 2.77
N SER A 27 -1.14 -8.49 2.84
CA SER A 27 -0.22 -9.34 3.60
C SER A 27 0.82 -10.04 2.70
N GLU A 28 0.57 -10.08 1.41
CA GLU A 28 1.25 -10.91 0.42
C GLU A 28 2.75 -10.65 0.40
N ILE A 29 3.18 -9.40 0.36
CA ILE A 29 4.61 -9.01 0.30
C ILE A 29 5.36 -9.54 1.52
N ALA A 30 4.82 -9.33 2.73
CA ALA A 30 5.49 -9.74 3.95
C ALA A 30 5.54 -11.26 4.10
N THR A 31 4.46 -11.96 3.75
CA THR A 31 4.40 -13.43 3.81
C THR A 31 5.25 -14.07 2.72
N MET A 32 5.32 -13.51 1.50
CA MET A 32 6.27 -13.93 0.47
C MET A 32 7.70 -13.79 0.96
N TYR A 33 8.07 -12.62 1.47
CA TYR A 33 9.42 -12.39 1.98
C TYR A 33 9.78 -13.39 3.09
N ALA A 34 8.88 -13.61 4.05
CA ALA A 34 9.10 -14.57 5.12
C ALA A 34 9.29 -16.01 4.58
N SER A 35 8.46 -16.42 3.60
CA SER A 35 8.58 -17.72 2.94
C SER A 35 9.89 -17.87 2.18
N GLU A 36 10.26 -16.91 1.34
CA GLU A 36 11.50 -16.92 0.55
C GLU A 36 12.77 -16.97 1.41
N HIS A 37 12.68 -16.48 2.66
CA HIS A 37 13.81 -16.45 3.58
C HIS A 37 13.69 -17.45 4.74
N SER A 38 12.68 -18.33 4.69
CA SER A 38 12.43 -19.37 5.70
C SER A 38 12.32 -18.82 7.13
N LEU A 39 11.65 -17.66 7.28
CA LEU A 39 11.41 -17.05 8.59
C LEU A 39 10.19 -17.67 9.28
N ASP A 40 10.34 -17.98 10.56
CA ASP A 40 9.26 -18.46 11.43
C ASP A 40 8.64 -17.28 12.18
N ILE A 41 7.65 -16.62 11.57
CA ILE A 41 6.99 -15.45 12.15
C ILE A 41 5.63 -15.85 12.72
N ASP A 42 5.39 -15.49 13.97
CA ASP A 42 4.07 -15.63 14.62
C ASP A 42 3.15 -14.47 14.15
N TRP A 43 2.34 -14.74 13.12
CA TRP A 43 1.46 -13.76 12.51
C TRP A 43 0.21 -13.49 13.35
N ILE A 44 0.09 -12.26 13.86
CA ILE A 44 -1.08 -11.81 14.61
C ILE A 44 -1.99 -10.99 13.71
N TYR A 45 -3.11 -11.56 13.31
CA TYR A 45 -4.03 -10.93 12.38
C TYR A 45 -4.89 -9.85 13.02
N PHE A 46 -4.93 -8.67 12.40
CA PHE A 46 -5.83 -7.59 12.79
C PHE A 46 -6.69 -7.12 11.62
N SER A 47 -7.80 -6.44 11.93
CA SER A 47 -8.75 -5.94 10.92
C SER A 47 -8.79 -4.41 10.86
N LYS A 48 -8.36 -3.71 11.91
CA LYS A 48 -8.41 -2.26 11.98
C LYS A 48 -7.48 -1.68 13.06
N GLY A 49 -6.79 -0.61 12.67
CA GLY A 49 -6.06 0.26 13.60
C GLY A 49 -4.73 -0.34 14.09
N ILE A 50 -4.09 0.40 14.99
CA ILE A 50 -2.73 0.15 15.47
C ILE A 50 -2.69 -0.34 16.93
N ASN A 51 -3.83 -0.61 17.54
CA ASN A 51 -3.94 -0.87 18.98
C ASN A 51 -3.19 -2.13 19.41
N VAL A 52 -3.16 -3.17 18.58
CA VAL A 52 -2.42 -4.40 18.87
C VAL A 52 -0.92 -4.13 19.04
N PHE A 53 -0.36 -3.21 18.26
CA PHE A 53 1.01 -2.77 18.40
C PHE A 53 1.19 -1.84 19.60
N LEU A 54 0.32 -0.86 19.78
CA LEU A 54 0.40 0.10 20.89
C LEU A 54 0.32 -0.58 22.26
N SER A 55 -0.50 -1.62 22.40
CA SER A 55 -0.65 -2.37 23.65
C SER A 55 0.55 -3.23 24.05
N GLY A 56 1.52 -3.43 23.15
CA GLY A 56 2.66 -4.29 23.42
C GLY A 56 2.43 -5.78 23.14
N ALA A 57 1.32 -6.13 22.53
CA ALA A 57 0.97 -7.54 22.25
C ALA A 57 1.82 -8.17 21.13
N VAL A 58 2.48 -7.36 20.31
CA VAL A 58 3.35 -7.78 19.21
C VAL A 58 4.67 -7.03 19.20
N ASP A 59 5.69 -7.62 18.59
CA ASP A 59 7.03 -7.05 18.47
C ASP A 59 7.12 -6.04 17.32
N ALA A 60 6.38 -6.28 16.23
CA ALA A 60 6.32 -5.43 15.07
C ALA A 60 4.92 -5.40 14.45
N THR A 61 4.68 -4.43 13.57
CA THR A 61 3.42 -4.32 12.82
C THR A 61 3.69 -3.92 11.38
N LEU A 62 2.94 -4.50 10.46
CA LEU A 62 2.87 -4.00 9.10
C LEU A 62 1.97 -2.77 9.06
N CYS A 63 2.34 -1.80 8.24
CA CYS A 63 1.58 -0.57 8.06
C CYS A 63 1.83 0.06 6.70
N TYR A 64 0.86 0.83 6.24
CA TYR A 64 1.03 1.75 5.13
C TYR A 64 1.64 3.07 5.61
N SER A 65 2.54 3.65 4.81
CA SER A 65 3.16 4.95 5.12
C SER A 65 2.14 6.05 5.27
N TYR A 66 1.11 6.03 4.45
CA TYR A 66 0.07 7.04 4.39
C TYR A 66 -1.10 6.81 5.38
N SER A 67 -1.11 5.78 6.20
CA SER A 67 -2.23 5.42 7.07
C SER A 67 -1.78 5.03 8.48
N GLU A 68 -1.49 3.74 8.73
CA GLU A 68 -1.14 3.25 10.07
C GLU A 68 0.14 3.85 10.60
N TYR A 69 1.14 4.06 9.74
CA TYR A 69 2.40 4.71 10.14
C TYR A 69 2.15 6.13 10.65
N LEU A 70 1.35 6.92 9.94
CA LEU A 70 0.95 8.24 10.43
C LEU A 70 0.20 8.16 11.76
N SER A 71 -0.68 7.17 11.91
CA SER A 71 -1.40 6.94 13.16
C SER A 71 -0.46 6.58 14.31
N LEU A 72 0.60 5.80 14.04
CA LEU A 72 1.65 5.50 15.02
C LEU A 72 2.45 6.75 15.41
N LEU A 73 2.81 7.60 14.44
CA LEU A 73 3.48 8.88 14.69
C LEU A 73 2.63 9.78 15.58
N PHE A 74 1.31 9.88 15.33
CA PHE A 74 0.41 10.66 16.18
C PHE A 74 0.30 10.10 17.61
N ALA A 75 0.33 8.77 17.75
CA ALA A 75 0.17 8.13 19.05
C ALA A 75 1.44 8.11 19.91
N ARG A 76 2.61 8.04 19.27
CA ARG A 76 3.90 7.84 19.94
C ARG A 76 4.89 9.00 19.78
N GLY A 77 4.62 9.92 18.86
CA GLY A 77 5.58 10.94 18.44
C GLY A 77 6.57 10.39 17.41
N GLU A 78 7.83 10.46 17.68
CA GLU A 78 8.87 9.98 16.77
C GLU A 78 9.01 8.45 16.80
N ILE A 79 9.22 7.86 15.62
CA ILE A 79 9.62 6.47 15.46
C ILE A 79 11.02 6.49 14.83
N PRO A 80 12.05 5.96 15.50
CA PRO A 80 13.42 5.96 14.98
C PRO A 80 13.49 5.18 13.66
N ASP A 81 14.25 5.66 12.69
CA ASP A 81 14.41 5.00 11.39
C ASP A 81 14.96 3.58 11.51
N GLU A 82 15.80 3.32 12.52
CA GLU A 82 16.31 2.00 12.84
C GLU A 82 15.22 0.99 13.28
N ASN A 83 14.02 1.45 13.55
CA ASN A 83 12.86 0.63 13.87
C ASN A 83 11.97 0.36 12.64
N ILE A 84 12.37 0.82 11.46
CA ILE A 84 11.53 0.80 10.24
C ILE A 84 12.24 0.01 9.15
N VAL A 85 11.53 -0.94 8.56
CA VAL A 85 11.94 -1.63 7.34
C VAL A 85 10.93 -1.35 6.23
N ARG A 86 11.41 -0.88 5.09
CA ARG A 86 10.59 -0.62 3.90
C ARG A 86 10.79 -1.75 2.89
N PHE A 87 9.72 -2.42 2.52
CA PHE A 87 9.77 -3.50 1.53
C PHE A 87 10.25 -3.01 0.16
N ALA A 88 10.01 -1.76 -0.18
CA ALA A 88 10.51 -1.14 -1.40
C ALA A 88 12.05 -1.19 -1.48
N ASP A 89 12.75 -0.94 -0.37
CA ASP A 89 14.21 -0.96 -0.30
C ASP A 89 14.79 -2.38 -0.42
N MET A 90 13.95 -3.38 -0.26
CA MET A 90 14.30 -4.81 -0.42
C MET A 90 13.88 -5.39 -1.78
N GLY A 91 13.48 -4.57 -2.73
CA GLY A 91 13.06 -5.00 -4.07
C GLY A 91 11.59 -5.45 -4.18
N TYR A 92 10.76 -5.08 -3.22
CA TYR A 92 9.31 -5.37 -3.22
C TYR A 92 8.49 -4.08 -3.37
N ASN A 93 8.89 -3.22 -4.31
CA ASN A 93 8.16 -2.01 -4.67
C ASN A 93 7.14 -2.33 -5.76
N TYR A 94 5.99 -2.88 -5.36
CA TYR A 94 4.93 -3.27 -6.28
C TYR A 94 3.83 -2.21 -6.31
N PRO A 95 3.22 -1.97 -7.49
CA PRO A 95 2.03 -1.13 -7.58
C PRO A 95 0.91 -1.71 -6.73
N GLU A 96 0.23 -0.86 -5.98
CA GLU A 96 -0.88 -1.30 -5.13
C GLU A 96 -2.22 -1.09 -5.86
N ASP A 97 -2.78 0.08 -5.85
CA ASP A 97 -4.13 0.32 -6.31
C ASP A 97 -4.26 0.51 -7.84
N GLY A 98 -5.47 0.27 -8.35
CA GLY A 98 -5.76 0.45 -9.75
C GLY A 98 -7.26 0.42 -10.05
N VAL A 99 -7.60 0.70 -11.30
CA VAL A 99 -8.97 0.56 -11.81
C VAL A 99 -9.16 -0.86 -12.33
N TYR A 100 -9.95 -1.65 -11.63
CA TYR A 100 -10.24 -3.04 -11.97
C TYR A 100 -11.69 -3.22 -12.39
N VAL A 101 -11.90 -3.93 -13.48
CA VAL A 101 -13.23 -4.31 -13.96
C VAL A 101 -13.23 -5.76 -14.44
N THR A 102 -14.39 -6.42 -14.41
CA THR A 102 -14.48 -7.74 -15.01
C THR A 102 -14.33 -7.65 -16.53
N GLU A 103 -13.77 -8.69 -17.16
CA GLU A 103 -13.63 -8.74 -18.61
C GLU A 103 -14.98 -8.56 -19.32
N THR A 104 -16.04 -9.18 -18.79
CA THR A 104 -17.40 -9.05 -19.33
C THR A 104 -17.89 -7.60 -19.29
N TYR A 105 -17.60 -6.87 -18.21
CA TYR A 105 -17.96 -5.46 -18.12
C TYR A 105 -17.15 -4.61 -19.10
N TYR A 106 -15.83 -4.84 -19.17
CA TYR A 106 -14.94 -4.14 -20.09
C TYR A 106 -15.39 -4.27 -21.54
N ARG A 107 -15.68 -5.50 -22.00
CA ARG A 107 -16.15 -5.76 -23.37
C ARG A 107 -17.42 -4.97 -23.74
N LYS A 108 -18.35 -4.80 -22.77
CA LYS A 108 -19.62 -4.10 -22.99
C LYS A 108 -19.55 -2.59 -22.81
N HIS A 109 -18.58 -2.11 -22.02
CA HIS A 109 -18.53 -0.73 -21.54
C HIS A 109 -17.13 -0.10 -21.66
N LYS A 110 -16.38 -0.52 -22.69
CA LYS A 110 -14.99 -0.08 -22.88
C LYS A 110 -14.85 1.46 -22.83
N ASP A 111 -15.67 2.19 -23.56
CA ASP A 111 -15.68 3.66 -23.59
C ASP A 111 -15.90 4.27 -22.19
N THR A 112 -16.77 3.68 -21.38
CA THR A 112 -17.01 4.13 -20.00
C THR A 112 -15.79 3.90 -19.12
N VAL A 113 -15.14 2.73 -19.24
CA VAL A 113 -13.91 2.41 -18.47
C VAL A 113 -12.77 3.33 -18.85
N ASP A 114 -12.56 3.56 -20.15
CA ASP A 114 -11.50 4.43 -20.65
C ASP A 114 -11.72 5.90 -20.19
N LYS A 115 -12.97 6.39 -20.23
CA LYS A 115 -13.33 7.72 -19.70
C LYS A 115 -13.13 7.83 -18.20
N PHE A 116 -13.48 6.79 -17.44
CA PHE A 116 -13.27 6.77 -16.00
C PHE A 116 -11.78 6.80 -15.65
N ARG A 117 -10.98 5.97 -16.33
CA ARG A 117 -9.51 5.97 -16.17
C ARG A 117 -8.91 7.35 -16.44
N GLU A 118 -9.28 7.95 -17.55
CA GLU A 118 -8.79 9.29 -17.92
C GLU A 118 -9.26 10.37 -16.94
N ALA A 119 -10.50 10.31 -16.48
CA ALA A 119 -11.01 11.23 -15.46
C ALA A 119 -10.26 11.08 -14.13
N SER A 120 -9.96 9.84 -13.71
CA SER A 120 -9.18 9.55 -12.51
C SER A 120 -7.76 10.12 -12.62
N ARG A 121 -7.10 9.92 -13.76
CA ARG A 121 -5.77 10.49 -14.04
C ARG A 121 -5.77 12.01 -13.91
N LYS A 122 -6.71 12.68 -14.59
CA LYS A 122 -6.87 14.15 -14.51
C LYS A 122 -7.21 14.63 -13.10
N GLY A 123 -7.98 13.83 -12.36
CA GLY A 123 -8.29 14.12 -10.97
C GLY A 123 -7.03 14.14 -10.09
N TRP A 124 -6.15 13.18 -10.24
CA TRP A 124 -4.88 13.14 -9.51
C TRP A 124 -3.91 14.27 -9.93
N GLU A 125 -3.85 14.59 -11.22
CA GLU A 125 -3.08 15.76 -11.71
C GLU A 125 -3.59 17.06 -11.10
N TYR A 126 -4.91 17.24 -11.05
CA TYR A 126 -5.54 18.38 -10.40
C TYR A 126 -5.21 18.46 -8.90
N VAL A 127 -5.31 17.33 -8.19
CA VAL A 127 -5.00 17.26 -6.76
C VAL A 127 -3.57 17.67 -6.44
N ARG A 128 -2.59 17.33 -7.28
CA ARG A 128 -1.19 17.73 -7.08
C ARG A 128 -1.01 19.24 -7.02
N GLU A 129 -1.75 19.96 -7.84
CA GLU A 129 -1.68 21.42 -7.95
C GLU A 129 -2.63 22.12 -6.96
N ASN A 130 -3.71 21.43 -6.51
CA ASN A 130 -4.80 22.00 -5.73
C ASN A 130 -5.05 21.21 -4.42
N LYS A 131 -3.96 20.90 -3.67
CA LYS A 131 -4.01 20.04 -2.47
C LYS A 131 -5.02 20.49 -1.42
N ASP A 132 -5.07 21.79 -1.15
CA ASP A 132 -5.96 22.32 -0.09
C ASP A 132 -7.42 22.18 -0.48
N GLU A 133 -7.79 22.41 -1.75
CA GLU A 133 -9.15 22.20 -2.25
C GLU A 133 -9.54 20.71 -2.20
N ALA A 134 -8.62 19.82 -2.60
CA ALA A 134 -8.84 18.38 -2.52
C ALA A 134 -9.10 17.93 -1.07
N ILE A 135 -8.31 18.45 -0.11
CA ILE A 135 -8.50 18.16 1.32
C ILE A 135 -9.85 18.72 1.81
N ASP A 136 -10.25 19.93 1.39
CA ASP A 136 -11.55 20.49 1.76
C ASP A 136 -12.70 19.63 1.24
N LEU A 137 -12.58 19.10 0.03
CA LEU A 137 -13.56 18.18 -0.54
C LEU A 137 -13.65 16.87 0.28
N VAL A 138 -12.52 16.25 0.62
CA VAL A 138 -12.46 15.05 1.45
C VAL A 138 -13.05 15.31 2.84
N MET A 139 -12.70 16.44 3.47
CA MET A 139 -13.23 16.81 4.79
C MET A 139 -14.73 17.07 4.78
N ARG A 140 -15.29 17.57 3.66
CA ARG A 140 -16.72 17.72 3.48
C ARG A 140 -17.42 16.37 3.44
N HIS A 141 -16.97 15.45 2.58
CA HIS A 141 -17.53 14.11 2.50
C HIS A 141 -17.39 13.32 3.82
N ALA A 142 -16.22 13.43 4.47
CA ALA A 142 -16.03 12.80 5.78
C ALA A 142 -17.08 13.25 6.81
N ARG A 143 -17.44 14.56 6.83
CA ARG A 143 -18.50 15.08 7.71
C ARG A 143 -19.88 14.56 7.30
N GLU A 144 -20.20 14.56 6.00
CA GLU A 144 -21.47 14.04 5.47
C GLU A 144 -21.71 12.58 5.84
N ASP A 145 -20.64 11.77 5.79
CA ASP A 145 -20.69 10.33 6.07
C ASP A 145 -20.35 9.95 7.53
N ASN A 146 -20.19 10.93 8.41
CA ASN A 146 -19.81 10.75 9.82
C ASN A 146 -18.49 9.97 10.01
N ILE A 147 -17.52 10.14 9.10
CA ILE A 147 -16.19 9.55 9.19
C ILE A 147 -15.30 10.43 10.06
N SER A 148 -14.76 9.85 11.13
CA SER A 148 -13.84 10.56 12.03
C SER A 148 -12.47 10.72 11.38
N THR A 149 -12.11 11.93 11.05
CA THR A 149 -10.80 12.32 10.55
C THR A 149 -10.53 13.80 10.84
N ASN A 150 -9.32 14.27 10.55
CA ASN A 150 -8.98 15.69 10.66
C ASN A 150 -8.12 16.16 9.47
N ARG A 151 -8.14 17.48 9.22
CA ARG A 151 -7.46 18.10 8.08
C ARG A 151 -5.95 17.83 8.05
N TRP A 152 -5.32 17.85 9.22
CA TRP A 152 -3.88 17.62 9.34
C TRP A 152 -3.50 16.20 8.91
N PHE A 153 -4.23 15.20 9.40
CA PHE A 153 -4.04 13.81 9.00
C PHE A 153 -4.24 13.61 7.50
N GLN A 154 -5.32 14.18 6.93
CA GLN A 154 -5.58 14.10 5.49
C GLN A 154 -4.50 14.78 4.65
N LYS A 155 -3.90 15.88 5.16
CA LYS A 155 -2.78 16.54 4.48
C LYS A 155 -1.53 15.68 4.45
N LEU A 156 -1.18 15.05 5.55
CA LEU A 156 -0.02 14.14 5.60
C LEU A 156 -0.26 12.91 4.71
N MET A 157 -1.43 12.29 4.83
CA MET A 157 -1.83 11.16 3.98
C MET A 157 -1.71 11.51 2.49
N LEU A 158 -2.27 12.64 2.07
CA LEU A 158 -2.20 13.08 0.67
C LEU A 158 -0.77 13.29 0.20
N ASN A 159 0.09 13.88 1.02
CA ASN A 159 1.49 14.07 0.66
C ASN A 159 2.20 12.72 0.47
N GLU A 160 2.06 11.77 1.39
CA GLU A 160 2.63 10.43 1.27
C GLU A 160 2.17 9.70 0.00
N ILE A 161 0.87 9.78 -0.31
CA ILE A 161 0.31 9.18 -1.53
C ILE A 161 0.91 9.84 -2.78
N LEU A 162 0.97 11.16 -2.82
CA LEU A 162 1.53 11.88 -3.97
C LEU A 162 3.02 11.61 -4.15
N GLU A 163 3.78 11.50 -3.06
CA GLU A 163 5.20 11.12 -3.11
C GLU A 163 5.38 9.70 -3.64
N SER A 164 4.55 8.75 -3.21
CA SER A 164 4.60 7.37 -3.71
C SER A 164 4.24 7.25 -5.19
N GLN A 165 3.43 8.18 -5.73
CA GLN A 165 3.06 8.23 -7.15
C GLN A 165 4.11 8.93 -8.02
N ILE A 166 5.03 9.70 -7.43
CA ILE A 166 6.11 10.39 -8.15
C ILE A 166 7.34 9.49 -8.11
N SER A 167 7.39 8.50 -8.99
CA SER A 167 8.50 7.53 -8.98
C SER A 167 9.53 7.74 -10.09
N ARG A 168 9.45 8.84 -10.87
CA ARG A 168 10.41 9.16 -11.92
C ARG A 168 11.37 10.26 -11.50
N GLU A 169 12.62 10.17 -11.95
CA GLU A 169 13.65 11.18 -11.73
C GLU A 169 13.24 12.57 -12.25
N ASP A 170 12.36 12.63 -13.26
CA ASP A 170 11.82 13.86 -13.83
C ASP A 170 10.61 14.45 -13.06
N GLY A 171 10.17 13.80 -11.97
CA GLY A 171 9.04 14.22 -11.15
C GLY A 171 7.66 14.01 -11.79
N SER A 172 7.58 13.29 -12.91
CA SER A 172 6.29 12.95 -13.52
C SER A 172 5.54 11.90 -12.70
N ALA A 173 4.20 12.06 -12.62
CA ALA A 173 3.36 11.08 -11.93
C ALA A 173 3.24 9.79 -12.75
N THR A 174 3.39 8.67 -12.09
CA THR A 174 3.22 7.35 -12.70
C THR A 174 1.76 6.90 -12.60
N PHE A 175 0.91 7.45 -13.44
CA PHE A 175 -0.42 6.87 -13.74
C PHE A 175 -0.33 5.86 -14.89
N GLU A 176 0.84 5.26 -15.07
CA GLU A 176 1.07 4.32 -16.15
C GLU A 176 0.60 2.92 -15.75
N GLN A 177 0.20 2.18 -16.75
CA GLN A 177 -0.04 0.75 -16.59
C GLN A 177 1.26 0.07 -16.15
N VAL A 178 1.14 -0.95 -15.31
CA VAL A 178 2.27 -1.81 -14.95
C VAL A 178 2.90 -2.32 -16.24
N ASN A 179 4.21 -2.09 -16.42
CA ASN A 179 4.90 -2.57 -17.60
C ASN A 179 5.04 -4.11 -17.58
N ARG A 180 5.26 -4.68 -18.77
CA ARG A 180 5.30 -6.14 -18.97
C ARG A 180 6.38 -6.84 -18.12
N GLU A 181 7.53 -6.22 -17.95
CA GLU A 181 8.65 -6.78 -17.18
C GLU A 181 8.29 -6.87 -15.68
N LEU A 182 7.83 -5.77 -15.11
CA LEU A 182 7.40 -5.74 -13.70
C LEU A 182 6.22 -6.69 -13.46
N PHE A 183 5.24 -6.70 -14.38
CA PHE A 183 4.12 -7.64 -14.30
C PHE A 183 4.60 -9.09 -14.32
N GLY A 184 5.53 -9.43 -15.20
CA GLY A 184 6.14 -10.77 -15.28
C GLY A 184 6.84 -11.16 -13.98
N THR A 185 7.60 -10.24 -13.40
CA THR A 185 8.29 -10.45 -12.11
C THR A 185 7.30 -10.71 -10.97
N ILE A 186 6.26 -9.89 -10.87
CA ILE A 186 5.21 -10.06 -9.84
C ILE A 186 4.48 -11.39 -10.03
N ASN A 187 4.09 -11.68 -11.27
CA ASN A 187 3.37 -12.90 -11.63
C ASN A 187 4.16 -14.17 -11.28
N ALA A 188 5.46 -14.19 -11.58
CA ALA A 188 6.35 -15.29 -11.22
C ALA A 188 6.42 -15.49 -9.69
N ARG A 189 6.64 -14.43 -8.93
CA ARG A 189 6.70 -14.49 -7.46
C ARG A 189 5.38 -14.95 -6.83
N LEU A 190 4.24 -14.47 -7.33
CA LEU A 190 2.93 -14.89 -6.85
C LEU A 190 2.70 -16.39 -7.11
N LEU A 191 3.17 -16.90 -8.26
CA LEU A 191 3.08 -18.31 -8.61
C LEU A 191 4.01 -19.17 -7.73
N GLU A 192 5.27 -18.78 -7.57
CA GLU A 192 6.27 -19.46 -6.73
C GLU A 192 5.81 -19.57 -5.26
N ASN A 193 5.16 -18.53 -4.75
CA ASN A 193 4.61 -18.51 -3.40
C ASN A 193 3.17 -19.02 -3.29
N SER A 194 2.62 -19.64 -4.34
CA SER A 194 1.29 -20.26 -4.36
C SER A 194 0.12 -19.30 -4.09
N PHE A 195 0.28 -17.99 -4.32
CA PHE A 195 -0.81 -17.01 -4.28
C PHE A 195 -1.72 -17.11 -5.50
N ILE A 196 -1.17 -17.57 -6.63
CA ILE A 196 -1.91 -17.91 -7.83
C ILE A 196 -1.56 -19.34 -8.26
N SER A 197 -2.51 -20.04 -8.89
CA SER A 197 -2.33 -21.43 -9.33
C SER A 197 -1.82 -21.58 -10.76
N SER A 198 -1.85 -20.49 -11.54
CA SER A 198 -1.35 -20.45 -12.91
C SER A 198 -0.93 -19.04 -13.28
N PRO A 199 0.02 -18.88 -14.22
CA PRO A 199 0.43 -17.55 -14.69
C PRO A 199 -0.74 -16.79 -15.29
N ILE A 200 -0.79 -15.48 -15.04
CA ILE A 200 -1.77 -14.58 -15.63
C ILE A 200 -1.15 -13.96 -16.88
N ASP A 201 -1.88 -13.97 -17.99
CA ASP A 201 -1.42 -13.37 -19.24
C ASP A 201 -1.55 -11.84 -19.18
N TYR A 202 -0.46 -11.14 -19.52
CA TYR A 202 -0.36 -9.68 -19.46
C TYR A 202 -1.42 -9.01 -20.35
N ASP A 203 -1.55 -9.44 -21.62
CA ASP A 203 -2.43 -8.79 -22.59
C ASP A 203 -3.91 -9.07 -22.30
N THR A 204 -4.18 -10.12 -21.53
CA THR A 204 -5.52 -10.39 -21.01
C THR A 204 -5.85 -9.54 -19.80
N PHE A 205 -4.90 -9.29 -18.93
CA PHE A 205 -5.10 -8.57 -17.66
C PHE A 205 -5.01 -7.05 -17.83
N ILE A 206 -4.01 -6.54 -18.53
CA ILE A 206 -3.79 -5.11 -18.77
C ILE A 206 -4.51 -4.69 -20.06
N LYS A 207 -5.39 -3.69 -19.98
CA LYS A 207 -6.21 -3.19 -21.10
C LYS A 207 -6.00 -1.70 -21.37
#